data_8f2238cfe2e93ee8196190c9f24f2f6d
#
_entry.id   8f2238cfe2e93ee8196190c9f24f2f6d
#
_cell.length_a   1.000
_cell.length_b   1.000
_cell.length_c   1.000
_cell.angle_alpha   90.00
_cell.angle_beta   90.00
_cell.angle_gamma   90.00
#
_symmetry.space_group_name_H-M   'P 1'
#
loop_
_entity.id
_entity.type
_entity.pdbx_description
1 polymer ?
#
loop_
_entity_poly.entity_id
_entity_poly.type
_entity_poly.pdbx_seq_one_letter_code
_entity_poly.pdbx_strand_id
1 'polypeptide(L)'
;AMISGMLKKGLYKKDEIIVSNLTEEGSKRSREKLGVVTTLDNHEVVKNTKLVFLAVKPQFYEEVLNEVKDELTPEHTVVGIAPGKTLAWLEEKCGQPLKVVRMMPNTPAQVGEGMTGVCANEKVSAEELAQICEITDSFGRTEVVPERLMDAVSAVSGCSPAYVFMFIE
;
A
#
# COMPACT_ATOMS: atom_id res chain seq x y z
N ALA A 1 -8.96 -3.38 -5.17
CA ALA A 1 -7.99 -3.95 -6.13
C ALA A 1 -6.97 -4.83 -5.39
N MET A 2 -6.05 -4.26 -4.57
CA MET A 2 -4.95 -4.98 -3.91
C MET A 2 -5.41 -6.25 -3.17
N ILE A 3 -6.28 -6.13 -2.17
CA ILE A 3 -6.76 -7.28 -1.40
C ILE A 3 -7.47 -8.32 -2.29
N SER A 4 -8.31 -7.86 -3.23
CA SER A 4 -8.97 -8.78 -4.16
C SER A 4 -7.98 -9.54 -5.05
N GLY A 5 -6.89 -8.87 -5.47
CA GLY A 5 -5.82 -9.50 -6.24
C GLY A 5 -5.10 -10.57 -5.43
N MET A 6 -4.67 -10.24 -4.22
CA MET A 6 -4.00 -11.17 -3.31
C MET A 6 -4.83 -12.42 -3.02
N LEU A 7 -6.11 -12.22 -2.70
CA LEU A 7 -7.05 -13.33 -2.42
C LEU A 7 -7.30 -14.19 -3.67
N LYS A 8 -7.46 -13.56 -4.84
CA LYS A 8 -7.72 -14.27 -6.11
C LYS A 8 -6.52 -15.12 -6.55
N LYS A 9 -5.29 -14.64 -6.30
CA LYS A 9 -4.05 -15.40 -6.57
C LYS A 9 -3.70 -16.40 -5.46
N GLY A 10 -4.41 -16.38 -4.33
CA GLY A 10 -4.15 -17.28 -3.21
C GLY A 10 -2.85 -16.97 -2.45
N LEU A 11 -2.35 -15.73 -2.54
CA LEU A 11 -1.14 -15.30 -1.82
C LEU A 11 -1.37 -15.24 -0.31
N TYR A 12 -2.57 -14.87 0.09
CA TYR A 12 -3.01 -14.81 1.49
C TYR A 12 -4.42 -15.36 1.63
N LYS A 13 -4.72 -15.90 2.80
CA LYS A 13 -6.07 -16.26 3.19
C LYS A 13 -6.79 -15.04 3.76
N LYS A 14 -8.11 -15.14 3.86
CA LYS A 14 -8.96 -14.04 4.36
C LYS A 14 -8.68 -13.67 5.81
N ASP A 15 -8.32 -14.64 6.63
CA ASP A 15 -7.98 -14.51 8.04
C ASP A 15 -6.54 -14.02 8.29
N GLU A 16 -5.70 -14.00 7.24
CA GLU A 16 -4.35 -13.44 7.27
C GLU A 16 -4.31 -11.95 6.90
N ILE A 17 -5.45 -11.35 6.53
CA ILE A 17 -5.56 -9.94 6.15
C ILE A 17 -6.47 -9.23 7.13
N ILE A 18 -5.92 -8.20 7.79
CA ILE A 18 -6.68 -7.30 8.65
C ILE A 18 -6.77 -5.91 8.01
N VAL A 19 -7.97 -5.32 8.02
CA VAL A 19 -8.23 -3.99 7.44
C VAL A 19 -8.85 -3.07 8.48
N SER A 20 -8.19 -1.97 8.76
CA SER A 20 -8.78 -0.87 9.52
C SER A 20 -9.63 0.03 8.62
N ASN A 21 -10.76 0.45 9.13
CA ASN A 21 -11.67 1.39 8.48
C ASN A 21 -12.06 2.49 9.45
N LEU A 22 -12.25 3.70 8.93
CA LEU A 22 -12.66 4.85 9.75
C LEU A 22 -14.07 4.71 10.35
N THR A 23 -14.96 3.93 9.72
CA THR A 23 -16.37 3.81 10.09
C THR A 23 -16.84 2.36 10.07
N GLU A 24 -17.83 2.06 10.92
CA GLU A 24 -18.51 0.76 10.95
C GLU A 24 -19.09 0.38 9.58
N GLU A 25 -19.64 1.34 8.85
CA GLU A 25 -20.15 1.10 7.50
C GLU A 25 -19.04 0.67 6.54
N GLY A 26 -17.86 1.32 6.60
CA GLY A 26 -16.68 0.94 5.83
C GLY A 26 -16.20 -0.46 6.19
N SER A 27 -16.15 -0.77 7.49
CA SER A 27 -15.78 -2.08 8.02
C SER A 27 -16.75 -3.17 7.52
N LYS A 28 -18.05 -2.94 7.63
CA LYS A 28 -19.09 -3.84 7.13
C LYS A 28 -18.94 -4.10 5.63
N ARG A 29 -18.76 -3.04 4.84
CA ARG A 29 -18.55 -3.14 3.39
C ARG A 29 -17.30 -3.97 3.04
N SER A 30 -16.20 -3.74 3.74
CA SER A 30 -14.95 -4.50 3.54
C SER A 30 -15.15 -5.99 3.87
N ARG A 31 -15.83 -6.30 4.96
CA ARG A 31 -16.14 -7.66 5.39
C ARG A 31 -17.06 -8.38 4.40
N GLU A 32 -18.13 -7.74 3.98
CA GLU A 32 -19.10 -8.32 3.04
C GLU A 32 -18.47 -8.56 1.66
N LYS A 33 -17.66 -7.61 1.17
CA LYS A 33 -17.08 -7.67 -0.17
C LYS A 33 -15.87 -8.59 -0.27
N LEU A 34 -15.02 -8.62 0.75
CA LEU A 34 -13.72 -9.29 0.72
C LEU A 34 -13.65 -10.50 1.65
N GLY A 35 -14.47 -10.53 2.70
CA GLY A 35 -14.49 -11.58 3.71
C GLY A 35 -13.27 -11.57 4.63
N VAL A 36 -12.51 -10.47 4.69
CA VAL A 36 -11.31 -10.32 5.53
C VAL A 36 -11.65 -9.86 6.94
N VAL A 37 -10.68 -9.96 7.85
CA VAL A 37 -10.80 -9.42 9.20
C VAL A 37 -10.83 -7.88 9.14
N THR A 38 -11.73 -7.27 9.89
CA THR A 38 -11.88 -5.80 9.90
C THR A 38 -11.94 -5.25 11.31
N THR A 39 -11.35 -4.08 11.51
CA THR A 39 -11.34 -3.33 12.78
C THR A 39 -11.61 -1.85 12.51
N LEU A 40 -11.84 -1.09 13.58
CA LEU A 40 -11.87 0.39 13.57
C LEU A 40 -10.62 0.98 14.23
N ASP A 41 -9.73 0.13 14.73
CA ASP A 41 -8.54 0.49 15.49
C ASP A 41 -7.27 0.20 14.67
N ASN A 42 -6.52 1.24 14.34
CA ASN A 42 -5.25 1.11 13.61
C ASN A 42 -4.18 0.38 14.44
N HIS A 43 -4.24 0.48 15.78
CA HIS A 43 -3.33 -0.22 16.68
C HIS A 43 -3.45 -1.74 16.54
N GLU A 44 -4.68 -2.27 16.37
CA GLU A 44 -4.88 -3.71 16.14
C GLU A 44 -4.21 -4.19 14.85
N VAL A 45 -4.19 -3.36 13.80
CA VAL A 45 -3.51 -3.72 12.55
C VAL A 45 -2.01 -3.88 12.79
N VAL A 46 -1.38 -2.87 13.41
CA VAL A 46 0.07 -2.88 13.63
C VAL A 46 0.48 -4.00 14.59
N LYS A 47 -0.26 -4.22 15.69
CA LYS A 47 0.06 -5.29 16.65
C LYS A 47 -0.03 -6.71 16.07
N ASN A 48 -0.87 -6.92 15.07
CA ASN A 48 -1.13 -8.26 14.52
C ASN A 48 -0.46 -8.53 13.18
N THR A 49 0.26 -7.55 12.59
CA THR A 49 0.90 -7.71 11.27
C THR A 49 2.31 -7.16 11.28
N LYS A 50 3.15 -7.63 10.36
CA LYS A 50 4.49 -7.08 10.10
C LYS A 50 4.53 -6.25 8.81
N LEU A 51 3.61 -6.48 7.89
CA LEU A 51 3.52 -5.77 6.64
C LEU A 51 2.30 -4.84 6.68
N VAL A 52 2.53 -3.55 6.73
CA VAL A 52 1.52 -2.51 6.93
C VAL A 52 1.40 -1.63 5.70
N PHE A 53 0.23 -1.64 5.05
CA PHE A 53 -0.08 -0.77 3.92
C PHE A 53 -0.83 0.48 4.39
N LEU A 54 -0.26 1.66 4.13
CA LEU A 54 -0.93 2.94 4.37
C LEU A 54 -1.86 3.26 3.18
N ALA A 55 -3.08 2.74 3.24
CA ALA A 55 -4.08 2.88 2.19
C ALA A 55 -5.08 4.02 2.43
N VAL A 56 -4.73 4.97 3.28
CA VAL A 56 -5.51 6.19 3.55
C VAL A 56 -5.18 7.30 2.55
N LYS A 57 -5.99 8.36 2.52
CA LYS A 57 -5.69 9.53 1.67
C LYS A 57 -4.42 10.24 2.16
N PRO A 58 -3.65 10.89 1.25
CA PRO A 58 -2.36 11.50 1.58
C PRO A 58 -2.37 12.47 2.76
N GLN A 59 -3.47 13.20 2.96
CA GLN A 59 -3.61 14.15 4.06
C GLN A 59 -3.70 13.50 5.44
N PHE A 60 -4.10 12.23 5.52
CA PHE A 60 -4.24 11.50 6.78
C PHE A 60 -3.01 10.67 7.16
N TYR A 61 -1.97 10.64 6.31
CA TYR A 61 -0.77 9.84 6.58
C TYR A 61 -0.09 10.20 7.88
N GLU A 62 0.07 11.50 8.12
CA GLU A 62 0.75 11.99 9.34
C GLU A 62 -0.04 11.66 10.60
N GLU A 63 -1.35 11.83 10.56
CA GLU A 63 -2.25 11.49 11.66
C GLU A 63 -2.17 9.99 12.00
N VAL A 64 -2.34 9.13 10.99
CA VAL A 64 -2.29 7.66 11.18
C VAL A 64 -0.91 7.20 11.65
N LEU A 65 0.17 7.73 11.08
CA LEU A 65 1.52 7.36 11.52
C LEU A 65 1.80 7.82 12.95
N ASN A 66 1.38 9.03 13.33
CA ASN A 66 1.52 9.52 14.71
C ASN A 66 0.74 8.68 15.71
N GLU A 67 -0.43 8.15 15.32
CA GLU A 67 -1.24 7.26 16.14
C GLU A 67 -0.51 5.96 16.47
N VAL A 68 0.13 5.32 15.48
CA VAL A 68 0.67 3.96 15.62
C VAL A 68 2.20 3.86 15.74
N LYS A 69 2.94 4.98 15.63
CA LYS A 69 4.42 4.97 15.57
C LYS A 69 5.10 4.28 16.74
N ASP A 70 4.51 4.36 17.94
CA ASP A 70 5.10 3.79 19.16
C ASP A 70 4.99 2.24 19.20
N GLU A 71 4.16 1.65 18.34
CA GLU A 71 3.98 0.20 18.21
C GLU A 71 4.75 -0.39 17.02
N LEU A 72 5.18 0.48 16.10
CA LEU A 72 6.05 0.04 15.00
C LEU A 72 7.40 -0.42 15.58
N THR A 73 7.94 -1.47 15.02
CA THR A 73 9.25 -2.05 15.40
C THR A 73 10.09 -2.28 14.15
N PRO A 74 11.40 -2.50 14.26
CA PRO A 74 12.26 -2.81 13.11
C PRO A 74 11.85 -4.04 12.30
N GLU A 75 10.95 -4.87 12.82
CA GLU A 75 10.39 -6.01 12.09
C GLU A 75 9.28 -5.61 11.11
N HIS A 76 8.69 -4.43 11.29
CA HIS A 76 7.64 -3.94 10.41
C HIS A 76 8.21 -3.41 9.10
N THR A 77 7.47 -3.68 8.02
CA THR A 77 7.64 -3.03 6.73
C THR A 77 6.42 -2.15 6.46
N VAL A 78 6.66 -0.85 6.35
CA VAL A 78 5.60 0.14 6.07
C VAL A 78 5.58 0.44 4.58
N VAL A 79 4.44 0.24 3.93
CA VAL A 79 4.25 0.46 2.51
C VAL A 79 3.34 1.67 2.28
N GLY A 80 3.89 2.74 1.73
CA GLY A 80 3.14 3.93 1.33
C GLY A 80 2.68 3.87 -0.11
N ILE A 81 1.40 4.20 -0.36
CA ILE A 81 0.82 4.25 -1.72
C ILE A 81 0.42 5.67 -2.14
N ALA A 82 0.74 6.68 -1.34
CA ALA A 82 0.38 8.07 -1.60
C ALA A 82 1.39 8.77 -2.51
N PRO A 83 0.94 9.54 -3.52
CA PRO A 83 1.83 10.41 -4.28
C PRO A 83 2.47 11.46 -3.39
N GLY A 84 3.71 11.87 -3.72
CA GLY A 84 4.42 12.93 -3.03
C GLY A 84 4.96 12.61 -1.64
N LYS A 85 4.75 11.38 -1.13
CA LYS A 85 5.33 10.91 0.14
C LYS A 85 6.60 10.13 -0.14
N THR A 86 7.77 10.73 0.15
CA THR A 86 9.08 10.10 -0.10
C THR A 86 9.41 9.03 0.94
N LEU A 87 10.38 8.16 0.62
CA LEU A 87 10.92 7.20 1.59
C LEU A 87 11.45 7.90 2.85
N ALA A 88 12.22 8.97 2.66
CA ALA A 88 12.75 9.76 3.77
C ALA A 88 11.63 10.38 4.64
N TRP A 89 10.57 10.90 4.00
CA TRP A 89 9.42 11.45 4.73
C TRP A 89 8.70 10.36 5.55
N LEU A 90 8.52 9.18 4.97
CA LEU A 90 7.89 8.05 5.67
C LEU A 90 8.75 7.58 6.84
N GLU A 91 10.07 7.45 6.67
CA GLU A 91 10.99 7.10 7.76
C GLU A 91 10.95 8.11 8.90
N GLU A 92 10.97 9.41 8.57
CA GLU A 92 10.87 10.49 9.57
C GLU A 92 9.58 10.37 10.37
N LYS A 93 8.43 10.19 9.69
CA LYS A 93 7.11 10.13 10.35
C LYS A 93 6.88 8.84 11.13
N CYS A 94 7.54 7.75 10.78
CA CYS A 94 7.56 6.53 11.60
C CYS A 94 8.34 6.70 12.91
N GLY A 95 9.16 7.75 13.05
CA GLY A 95 9.86 8.10 14.29
C GLY A 95 11.04 7.18 14.65
N GLN A 96 11.33 6.18 13.84
CA GLN A 96 12.44 5.24 14.02
C GLN A 96 12.86 4.63 12.68
N PRO A 97 14.08 4.08 12.58
CA PRO A 97 14.58 3.50 11.33
C PRO A 97 13.87 2.17 11.03
N LEU A 98 12.86 2.25 10.17
CA LEU A 98 12.05 1.11 9.70
C LEU A 98 12.35 0.72 8.25
N LYS A 99 11.87 -0.46 7.86
CA LYS A 99 11.76 -0.88 6.48
C LYS A 99 10.61 -0.11 5.83
N VAL A 100 10.90 0.65 4.80
CA VAL A 100 9.90 1.49 4.11
C VAL A 100 9.92 1.20 2.62
N VAL A 101 8.73 1.01 2.08
CA VAL A 101 8.48 0.83 0.65
C VAL A 101 7.52 1.91 0.18
N ARG A 102 7.81 2.51 -0.94
CA ARG A 102 6.91 3.41 -1.66
C ARG A 102 6.45 2.72 -2.94
N MET A 103 5.15 2.67 -3.16
CA MET A 103 4.59 2.13 -4.38
C MET A 103 3.56 3.10 -4.99
N MET A 104 3.45 3.05 -6.31
CA MET A 104 2.53 3.89 -7.07
C MET A 104 1.74 3.02 -8.05
N PRO A 105 0.62 2.44 -7.61
CA PRO A 105 -0.31 1.74 -8.48
C PRO A 105 -1.14 2.73 -9.31
N ASN A 106 -1.78 2.23 -10.35
CA ASN A 106 -2.71 3.00 -11.17
C ASN A 106 -4.12 2.38 -11.23
N THR A 107 -5.07 3.11 -11.78
CA THR A 107 -6.49 2.74 -11.82
C THR A 107 -6.79 1.37 -12.46
N PRO A 108 -6.13 0.90 -13.55
CA PRO A 108 -6.36 -0.41 -14.14
C PRO A 108 -6.12 -1.60 -13.20
N ALA A 109 -5.47 -1.39 -12.05
CA ALA A 109 -5.38 -2.38 -10.98
C ALA A 109 -6.76 -2.93 -10.53
N GLN A 110 -7.84 -2.17 -10.73
CA GLN A 110 -9.20 -2.61 -10.39
C GLN A 110 -9.67 -3.82 -11.22
N VAL A 111 -9.12 -3.97 -12.42
CA VAL A 111 -9.42 -5.08 -13.34
C VAL A 111 -8.25 -6.06 -13.49
N GLY A 112 -7.20 -5.90 -12.69
CA GLY A 112 -6.03 -6.78 -12.73
C GLY A 112 -4.98 -6.42 -13.79
N GLU A 113 -5.11 -5.25 -14.43
CA GLU A 113 -4.22 -4.74 -15.49
C GLU A 113 -3.45 -3.48 -15.02
N GLY A 114 -3.20 -3.39 -13.73
CA GLY A 114 -2.44 -2.29 -13.13
C GLY A 114 -0.97 -2.29 -13.56
N MET A 115 -0.34 -1.12 -13.47
CA MET A 115 1.10 -0.96 -13.50
C MET A 115 1.53 -0.26 -12.22
N THR A 116 2.42 -0.88 -11.47
CA THR A 116 2.87 -0.37 -10.18
C THR A 116 4.37 -0.12 -10.18
N GLY A 117 4.79 1.13 -10.01
CA GLY A 117 6.17 1.45 -9.67
C GLY A 117 6.42 1.19 -8.19
N VAL A 118 7.56 0.59 -7.86
CA VAL A 118 7.96 0.27 -6.48
C VAL A 118 9.38 0.74 -6.23
N CYS A 119 9.64 1.35 -5.09
CA CYS A 119 10.98 1.57 -4.55
C CYS A 119 11.00 1.33 -3.05
N ALA A 120 12.16 0.97 -2.52
CA ALA A 120 12.36 0.65 -1.12
C ALA A 120 13.60 1.36 -0.57
N ASN A 121 13.66 1.54 0.76
CA ASN A 121 14.88 1.98 1.41
C ASN A 121 15.86 0.80 1.57
N GLU A 122 17.08 1.10 1.97
CA GLU A 122 18.18 0.14 2.12
C GLU A 122 17.96 -0.94 3.22
N LYS A 123 16.96 -0.75 4.09
CA LYS A 123 16.62 -1.68 5.17
C LYS A 123 15.74 -2.84 4.71
N VAL A 124 15.10 -2.69 3.55
CA VAL A 124 14.26 -3.74 2.96
C VAL A 124 15.15 -4.74 2.24
N SER A 125 15.08 -6.01 2.65
CA SER A 125 15.84 -7.07 1.99
C SER A 125 15.32 -7.38 0.58
N ALA A 126 16.13 -8.07 -0.21
CA ALA A 126 15.73 -8.48 -1.56
C ALA A 126 14.51 -9.42 -1.53
N GLU A 127 14.42 -10.29 -0.53
CA GLU A 127 13.30 -11.22 -0.33
C GLU A 127 12.03 -10.47 0.04
N GLU A 128 12.11 -9.48 0.93
CA GLU A 128 10.97 -8.65 1.32
C GLU A 128 10.47 -7.81 0.14
N LEU A 129 11.39 -7.24 -0.65
CA LEU A 129 11.04 -6.51 -1.87
C LEU A 129 10.37 -7.44 -2.89
N ALA A 130 10.88 -8.67 -3.06
CA ALA A 130 10.28 -9.67 -3.94
C ALA A 130 8.84 -10.03 -3.50
N GLN A 131 8.61 -10.18 -2.19
CA GLN A 131 7.26 -10.39 -1.65
C GLN A 131 6.31 -9.22 -1.99
N ILE A 132 6.78 -7.97 -1.85
CA ILE A 132 6.00 -6.79 -2.24
C ILE A 132 5.69 -6.81 -3.75
N CYS A 133 6.67 -7.18 -4.58
CA CYS A 133 6.45 -7.31 -6.03
C CYS A 133 5.43 -8.41 -6.35
N GLU A 134 5.47 -9.55 -5.68
CA GLU A 134 4.47 -10.61 -5.84
C GLU A 134 3.06 -10.14 -5.47
N ILE A 135 2.93 -9.36 -4.39
CA ILE A 135 1.67 -8.72 -4.00
C ILE A 135 1.18 -7.78 -5.10
N THR A 136 2.04 -6.91 -5.61
CA THR A 136 1.66 -5.93 -6.65
C THR A 136 1.35 -6.60 -7.98
N ASP A 137 2.03 -7.68 -8.34
CA ASP A 137 1.74 -8.51 -9.51
C ASP A 137 0.41 -9.27 -9.41
N SER A 138 -0.19 -9.32 -8.22
CA SER A 138 -1.51 -9.90 -8.05
C SER A 138 -2.64 -9.06 -8.65
N PHE A 139 -2.41 -7.79 -8.95
CA PHE A 139 -3.39 -6.89 -9.56
C PHE A 139 -2.84 -6.10 -10.76
N GLY A 140 -1.75 -6.61 -11.36
CA GLY A 140 -1.16 -6.01 -12.56
C GLY A 140 0.27 -6.47 -12.81
N ARG A 141 1.13 -5.51 -13.11
CA ARG A 141 2.58 -5.69 -13.29
C ARG A 141 3.34 -4.73 -12.39
N THR A 142 4.54 -5.13 -12.01
CA THR A 142 5.41 -4.35 -11.13
C THR A 142 6.71 -3.98 -11.84
N GLU A 143 7.18 -2.76 -11.60
CA GLU A 143 8.51 -2.31 -11.99
C GLU A 143 9.21 -1.71 -10.79
N VAL A 144 10.37 -2.23 -10.43
CA VAL A 144 11.21 -1.66 -9.38
C VAL A 144 12.03 -0.53 -9.99
N VAL A 145 11.85 0.67 -9.48
CA VAL A 145 12.50 1.88 -10.01
C VAL A 145 13.23 2.64 -8.91
N PRO A 146 14.30 3.38 -9.24
CA PRO A 146 14.91 4.31 -8.29
C PRO A 146 13.88 5.35 -7.82
N GLU A 147 13.93 5.76 -6.54
CA GLU A 147 12.96 6.70 -5.98
C GLU A 147 12.83 8.00 -6.78
N ARG A 148 13.93 8.51 -7.33
CA ARG A 148 13.95 9.72 -8.19
C ARG A 148 13.02 9.66 -9.40
N LEU A 149 12.59 8.45 -9.82
CA LEU A 149 11.65 8.26 -10.93
C LEU A 149 10.19 8.13 -10.48
N MET A 150 9.91 8.04 -9.18
CA MET A 150 8.54 7.83 -8.68
C MET A 150 7.58 8.97 -9.03
N ASP A 151 8.07 10.20 -9.15
CA ASP A 151 7.24 11.32 -9.57
C ASP A 151 6.92 11.25 -11.08
N ALA A 152 7.85 10.75 -11.89
CA ALA A 152 7.59 10.45 -13.30
C ALA A 152 6.59 9.27 -13.44
N VAL A 153 6.72 8.24 -12.60
CA VAL A 153 5.73 7.13 -12.53
C VAL A 153 4.33 7.69 -12.18
N SER A 154 4.25 8.59 -11.21
CA SER A 154 2.98 9.22 -10.84
C SER A 154 2.37 10.02 -12.00
N ALA A 155 3.19 10.83 -12.69
CA ALA A 155 2.74 11.66 -13.81
C ALA A 155 2.31 10.83 -15.02
N VAL A 156 3.08 9.81 -15.39
CA VAL A 156 2.83 8.99 -16.59
C VAL A 156 1.83 7.87 -16.30
N SER A 157 2.09 7.01 -15.31
CA SER A 157 1.26 5.84 -15.02
C SER A 157 0.04 6.18 -14.17
N GLY A 158 0.21 7.01 -13.16
CA GLY A 158 -0.87 7.38 -12.23
C GLY A 158 -1.91 8.32 -12.84
N CYS A 159 -1.48 9.34 -13.59
CA CYS A 159 -2.38 10.37 -14.14
C CYS A 159 -2.87 10.07 -15.56
N SER A 160 -2.10 9.37 -16.40
CA SER A 160 -2.43 9.12 -17.80
C SER A 160 -3.79 8.45 -18.04
N PRO A 161 -4.30 7.53 -17.21
CA PRO A 161 -5.64 6.99 -17.42
C PRO A 161 -6.73 8.06 -17.55
N ALA A 162 -6.64 9.13 -16.76
CA ALA A 162 -7.59 10.24 -16.82
C ALA A 162 -7.50 10.99 -18.17
N TYR A 163 -6.29 11.23 -18.68
CA TYR A 163 -6.09 11.86 -19.98
C TYR A 163 -6.58 10.98 -21.13
N VAL A 164 -6.33 9.67 -21.06
CA VAL A 164 -6.81 8.72 -22.07
C VAL A 164 -8.33 8.74 -22.13
N PHE A 165 -9.03 8.79 -21.01
CA PHE A 165 -10.49 8.90 -20.99
C PHE A 165 -10.96 10.19 -21.67
N MET A 166 -10.30 11.32 -21.41
CA MET A 166 -10.62 12.60 -22.09
C MET A 166 -10.39 12.56 -23.60
N PHE A 167 -9.46 11.74 -24.09
CA PHE A 167 -9.25 11.59 -25.55
C PHE A 167 -10.25 10.67 -26.22
N ILE A 168 -10.86 9.75 -25.47
CA ILE A 168 -11.84 8.79 -26.00
C ILE A 168 -13.24 9.41 -26.05
N GLU A 169 -13.58 10.33 -25.15
CA GLU A 169 -14.84 11.08 -25.13
C GLU A 169 -14.92 12.10 -26.27
#